data_afcb6e008751236f714eeaf02cd2d537
#
_entry.id   afcb6e008751236f714eeaf02cd2d537
#
_cell.length_a   1.000
_cell.length_b   1.000
_cell.length_c   1.000
_cell.angle_alpha   90.00
_cell.angle_beta   90.00
_cell.angle_gamma   90.00
#
_symmetry.space_group_name_H-M   'P 1'
#
loop_
_entity.id
_entity.type
_entity.pdbx_description
1 polymer ?
#
loop_
_entity_poly.entity_id
_entity_poly.type
_entity_poly.pdbx_seq_one_letter_code
_entity_poly.pdbx_strand_id
1 'polypeptide(L)'
;MRRQNPQKRGRPKTDDETAAKVQEAKVKASEIKNSSYTLGKAPEHLTENQRIRLDMIQANDPQLYRAYCLKESLRLLLKSTDVEQAEADLKHWLWWASHSRIPAFRDLYEKIKRHKEHILNTIRLGLSNARIEATNNKIKLIIRKAYGVRNIQNMMDMGYLVCSKIQLPLPNRKPKPAKAGSLRRKAPFLTHRDA
;
A
#
# COMPACT_ATOMS: atom_id res chain seq x y z
N MET A 1 -5.50 19.06 -65.65
CA MET A 1 -6.10 18.26 -64.52
C MET A 1 -5.95 19.03 -63.23
N ARG A 2 -7.01 19.65 -62.70
CA ARG A 2 -7.02 20.35 -61.40
C ARG A 2 -7.18 19.31 -60.29
N ARG A 3 -6.18 19.19 -59.40
CA ARG A 3 -6.30 18.37 -58.18
C ARG A 3 -7.37 18.97 -57.27
N GLN A 4 -8.46 18.24 -57.02
CA GLN A 4 -9.49 18.62 -56.07
C GLN A 4 -8.88 18.51 -54.68
N ASN A 5 -8.86 19.64 -53.95
CA ASN A 5 -8.41 19.72 -52.58
C ASN A 5 -9.46 19.03 -51.69
N PRO A 6 -9.13 18.03 -50.84
CA PRO A 6 -10.11 17.41 -49.97
C PRO A 6 -10.61 18.43 -48.96
N GLN A 7 -11.93 18.65 -48.95
CA GLN A 7 -12.60 19.53 -47.99
C GLN A 7 -12.20 19.08 -46.57
N LYS A 8 -11.62 20.00 -45.80
CA LYS A 8 -11.41 19.83 -44.38
C LYS A 8 -12.76 19.52 -43.75
N ARG A 9 -12.95 18.30 -43.22
CA ARG A 9 -14.12 17.93 -42.41
C ARG A 9 -14.22 18.92 -41.26
N GLY A 10 -15.22 19.79 -41.29
CA GLY A 10 -15.53 20.66 -40.17
C GLY A 10 -15.79 19.83 -38.88
N ARG A 11 -15.41 20.41 -37.76
CA ARG A 11 -15.71 19.82 -36.44
C ARG A 11 -17.23 19.55 -36.38
N PRO A 12 -17.69 18.33 -36.07
CA PRO A 12 -19.12 18.05 -35.99
C PRO A 12 -19.77 19.04 -35.02
N LYS A 13 -20.90 19.64 -35.43
CA LYS A 13 -21.70 20.49 -34.54
C LYS A 13 -22.17 19.62 -33.40
N THR A 14 -21.76 19.95 -32.21
CA THR A 14 -22.18 19.26 -30.98
C THR A 14 -23.59 19.74 -30.69
N ASP A 15 -24.57 18.86 -30.76
CA ASP A 15 -25.94 19.18 -30.38
C ASP A 15 -25.96 19.64 -28.93
N ASP A 16 -26.85 20.56 -28.55
CA ASP A 16 -26.89 21.16 -27.22
C ASP A 16 -26.97 20.12 -26.09
N GLU A 17 -27.65 19.01 -26.33
CA GLU A 17 -27.75 17.89 -25.40
C GLU A 17 -26.39 17.16 -25.20
N THR A 18 -25.60 17.04 -26.24
CA THR A 18 -24.24 16.47 -26.18
C THR A 18 -23.27 17.44 -25.48
N ALA A 19 -23.45 18.75 -25.70
CA ALA A 19 -22.67 19.78 -25.00
C ALA A 19 -22.94 19.79 -23.50
N ALA A 20 -24.18 19.64 -23.07
CA ALA A 20 -24.56 19.55 -21.67
C ALA A 20 -23.95 18.30 -21.01
N LYS A 21 -24.04 17.14 -21.62
CA LYS A 21 -23.43 15.89 -21.14
C LYS A 21 -21.90 15.98 -21.03
N VAL A 22 -21.25 16.65 -22.00
CA VAL A 22 -19.79 16.88 -21.97
C VAL A 22 -19.41 17.85 -20.86
N GLN A 23 -20.24 18.87 -20.59
CA GLN A 23 -20.01 19.82 -19.50
C GLN A 23 -20.16 19.15 -18.13
N GLU A 24 -21.22 18.35 -17.92
CA GLU A 24 -21.39 17.55 -16.71
C GLU A 24 -20.23 16.56 -16.49
N ALA A 25 -19.79 15.89 -17.55
CA ALA A 25 -18.63 14.99 -17.46
C ALA A 25 -17.34 15.73 -17.09
N LYS A 26 -17.15 16.97 -17.58
CA LYS A 26 -16.00 17.81 -17.21
C LYS A 26 -16.05 18.26 -15.76
N VAL A 27 -17.24 18.65 -15.27
CA VAL A 27 -17.42 19.02 -13.85
C VAL A 27 -17.13 17.82 -12.95
N LYS A 28 -17.71 16.66 -13.22
CA LYS A 28 -17.43 15.40 -12.50
C LYS A 28 -15.94 15.03 -12.58
N ALA A 29 -15.29 15.15 -13.71
CA ALA A 29 -13.87 14.88 -13.86
C ALA A 29 -12.99 15.86 -13.06
N SER A 30 -13.38 17.14 -12.94
CA SER A 30 -12.65 18.12 -12.13
C SER A 30 -12.77 17.84 -10.63
N GLU A 31 -13.93 17.40 -10.17
CA GLU A 31 -14.17 16.99 -8.79
C GLU A 31 -13.34 15.75 -8.44
N ILE A 32 -13.33 14.74 -9.31
CA ILE A 32 -12.52 13.51 -9.16
C ILE A 32 -11.02 13.82 -9.16
N LYS A 33 -10.55 14.73 -10.02
CA LYS A 33 -9.13 15.10 -10.14
C LYS A 33 -8.53 15.57 -8.81
N ASN A 34 -9.29 16.29 -8.00
CA ASN A 34 -8.86 16.79 -6.69
C ASN A 34 -9.09 15.78 -5.55
N SER A 35 -9.73 14.64 -5.83
CA SER A 35 -10.10 13.63 -4.82
C SER A 35 -9.03 12.56 -4.61
N SER A 36 -7.98 12.49 -5.45
CA SER A 36 -6.96 11.45 -5.37
C SER A 36 -6.27 11.37 -4.01
N TYR A 37 -5.98 12.52 -3.39
CA TYR A 37 -5.42 12.58 -2.04
C TYR A 37 -6.41 12.12 -0.97
N THR A 38 -7.69 12.42 -1.12
CA THR A 38 -8.76 11.98 -0.21
C THR A 38 -8.91 10.47 -0.25
N LEU A 39 -8.99 9.91 -1.46
CA LEU A 39 -9.15 8.47 -1.68
C LEU A 39 -7.89 7.65 -1.29
N GLY A 40 -6.71 8.27 -1.35
CA GLY A 40 -5.45 7.63 -0.94
C GLY A 40 -5.25 7.57 0.57
N LYS A 41 -5.88 8.47 1.33
CA LYS A 41 -5.73 8.55 2.79
C LYS A 41 -6.65 7.58 3.52
N ALA A 42 -6.24 7.23 4.71
CA ALA A 42 -7.08 6.50 5.66
C ALA A 42 -8.10 7.44 6.31
N PRO A 43 -9.29 6.95 6.71
CA PRO A 43 -10.35 7.77 7.31
C PRO A 43 -9.89 8.59 8.52
N GLU A 44 -9.01 8.02 9.34
CA GLU A 44 -8.45 8.65 10.53
C GLU A 44 -7.53 9.86 10.23
N HIS A 45 -7.02 9.96 9.01
CA HIS A 45 -6.11 11.02 8.58
C HIS A 45 -6.75 12.05 7.63
N LEU A 46 -8.06 11.96 7.41
CA LEU A 46 -8.80 12.90 6.58
C LEU A 46 -8.99 14.23 7.32
N THR A 47 -8.72 15.34 6.63
CA THR A 47 -9.12 16.66 7.08
C THR A 47 -10.62 16.87 6.86
N GLU A 48 -11.22 17.85 7.52
CA GLU A 48 -12.66 18.14 7.38
C GLU A 48 -13.08 18.36 5.93
N ASN A 49 -12.33 19.17 5.18
CA ASN A 49 -12.59 19.37 3.75
C ASN A 49 -12.48 18.09 2.92
N GLN A 50 -11.66 17.14 3.34
CA GLN A 50 -11.52 15.86 2.68
C GLN A 50 -12.68 14.91 3.03
N ARG A 51 -13.24 14.99 4.24
CA ARG A 51 -14.45 14.26 4.63
C ARG A 51 -15.64 14.72 3.82
N ILE A 52 -15.86 16.04 3.74
CA ILE A 52 -16.93 16.61 2.90
C ILE A 52 -16.81 16.13 1.44
N ARG A 53 -15.59 16.09 0.89
CA ARG A 53 -15.37 15.55 -0.46
C ARG A 53 -15.68 14.07 -0.58
N LEU A 54 -15.38 13.28 0.44
CA LEU A 54 -15.69 11.85 0.47
C LEU A 54 -17.21 11.63 0.48
N ASP A 55 -17.95 12.44 1.25
CA ASP A 55 -19.41 12.42 1.30
C ASP A 55 -20.02 12.82 -0.05
N MET A 56 -19.45 13.80 -0.72
CA MET A 56 -19.84 14.17 -2.09
C MET A 56 -19.61 13.02 -3.09
N ILE A 57 -18.46 12.31 -2.96
CA ILE A 57 -18.16 11.14 -3.80
C ILE A 57 -19.17 10.01 -3.52
N GLN A 58 -19.53 9.79 -2.26
CA GLN A 58 -20.53 8.81 -1.88
C GLN A 58 -21.89 9.08 -2.54
N ALA A 59 -22.29 10.35 -2.60
CA ALA A 59 -23.56 10.76 -3.20
C ALA A 59 -23.53 10.72 -4.74
N ASN A 60 -22.42 11.13 -5.37
CA ASN A 60 -22.35 11.35 -6.81
C ASN A 60 -21.75 10.16 -7.59
N ASP A 61 -20.85 9.39 -6.97
CA ASP A 61 -20.18 8.23 -7.58
C ASP A 61 -20.13 7.04 -6.62
N PRO A 62 -21.23 6.29 -6.48
CA PRO A 62 -21.28 5.12 -5.61
C PRO A 62 -20.25 4.04 -5.96
N GLN A 63 -19.81 3.96 -7.22
CA GLN A 63 -18.81 2.99 -7.66
C GLN A 63 -17.42 3.35 -7.11
N LEU A 64 -17.05 4.62 -7.19
CA LEU A 64 -15.79 5.12 -6.66
C LEU A 64 -15.76 5.04 -5.13
N TYR A 65 -16.86 5.36 -4.47
CA TYR A 65 -16.99 5.19 -3.01
C TYR A 65 -16.87 3.72 -2.59
N ARG A 66 -17.47 2.79 -3.33
CA ARG A 66 -17.32 1.35 -3.10
C ARG A 66 -15.86 0.90 -3.22
N ALA A 67 -15.14 1.43 -4.21
CA ALA A 67 -13.70 1.17 -4.36
C ALA A 67 -12.91 1.65 -3.14
N TYR A 68 -13.24 2.83 -2.61
CA TYR A 68 -12.65 3.35 -1.39
C TYR A 68 -12.92 2.43 -0.19
N CYS A 69 -14.15 2.01 0.00
CA CYS A 69 -14.54 1.10 1.08
C CYS A 69 -13.82 -0.26 0.98
N LEU A 70 -13.72 -0.84 -0.22
CA LEU A 70 -12.97 -2.08 -0.46
C LEU A 70 -11.47 -1.92 -0.13
N LYS A 71 -10.87 -0.78 -0.48
CA LYS A 71 -9.47 -0.48 -0.13
C LYS A 71 -9.30 -0.39 1.39
N GLU A 72 -10.20 0.33 2.08
CA GLU A 72 -10.10 0.53 3.53
C GLU A 72 -10.34 -0.76 4.31
N SER A 73 -11.32 -1.58 3.91
CA SER A 73 -11.56 -2.87 4.55
C SER A 73 -10.36 -3.81 4.42
N LEU A 74 -9.70 -3.84 3.24
CA LEU A 74 -8.46 -4.59 3.07
C LEU A 74 -7.33 -4.05 3.95
N ARG A 75 -7.20 -2.73 4.06
CA ARG A 75 -6.19 -2.09 4.91
C ARG A 75 -6.37 -2.46 6.39
N LEU A 76 -7.61 -2.44 6.88
CA LEU A 76 -7.93 -2.81 8.26
C LEU A 76 -7.65 -4.28 8.53
N LEU A 77 -8.04 -5.15 7.62
CA LEU A 77 -7.76 -6.59 7.67
C LEU A 77 -6.24 -6.87 7.80
N LEU A 78 -5.43 -6.21 6.96
CA LEU A 78 -3.97 -6.39 6.99
C LEU A 78 -3.31 -5.80 8.25
N LYS A 79 -3.99 -4.94 8.99
CA LYS A 79 -3.55 -4.40 10.28
C LYS A 79 -4.04 -5.22 11.48
N SER A 80 -4.95 -6.16 11.27
CA SER A 80 -5.45 -7.02 12.34
C SER A 80 -4.31 -7.82 12.98
N THR A 81 -4.40 -8.00 14.29
CA THR A 81 -3.50 -8.86 15.06
C THR A 81 -4.13 -10.20 15.42
N ASP A 82 -5.45 -10.29 15.29
CA ASP A 82 -6.23 -11.50 15.52
C ASP A 82 -6.38 -12.27 14.19
N VAL A 83 -5.90 -13.50 14.19
CA VAL A 83 -5.89 -14.36 13.00
C VAL A 83 -7.27 -14.88 12.65
N GLU A 84 -8.09 -15.21 13.66
CA GLU A 84 -9.44 -15.74 13.43
C GLU A 84 -10.34 -14.66 12.82
N GLN A 85 -10.31 -13.47 13.40
CA GLN A 85 -11.02 -12.31 12.85
C GLN A 85 -10.52 -11.96 11.44
N ALA A 86 -9.19 -11.95 11.24
CA ALA A 86 -8.60 -11.67 9.93
C ALA A 86 -9.01 -12.70 8.87
N GLU A 87 -9.17 -13.98 9.24
CA GLU A 87 -9.64 -14.98 8.29
C GLU A 87 -11.11 -14.76 7.90
N ALA A 88 -11.97 -14.43 8.86
CA ALA A 88 -13.37 -14.12 8.60
C ALA A 88 -13.51 -12.87 7.72
N ASP A 89 -12.78 -11.80 8.06
CA ASP A 89 -12.75 -10.56 7.29
C ASP A 89 -12.21 -10.78 5.87
N LEU A 90 -11.20 -11.63 5.70
CA LEU A 90 -10.65 -11.96 4.40
C LEU A 90 -11.64 -12.73 3.53
N LYS A 91 -12.40 -13.67 4.11
CA LYS A 91 -13.47 -14.38 3.40
C LYS A 91 -14.55 -13.40 2.93
N HIS A 92 -14.99 -12.50 3.81
CA HIS A 92 -15.96 -11.46 3.50
C HIS A 92 -15.45 -10.51 2.42
N TRP A 93 -14.21 -10.04 2.55
CA TRP A 93 -13.59 -9.14 1.57
C TRP A 93 -13.47 -9.80 0.19
N LEU A 94 -13.06 -11.06 0.12
CA LEU A 94 -12.98 -11.81 -1.14
C LEU A 94 -14.34 -11.92 -1.82
N TRP A 95 -15.39 -12.22 -1.06
CA TRP A 95 -16.75 -12.25 -1.60
C TRP A 95 -17.14 -10.88 -2.15
N TRP A 96 -16.95 -9.82 -1.39
CA TRP A 96 -17.29 -8.47 -1.79
C TRP A 96 -16.51 -7.97 -3.01
N ALA A 97 -15.21 -8.20 -3.06
CA ALA A 97 -14.34 -7.82 -4.18
C ALA A 97 -14.75 -8.51 -5.49
N SER A 98 -15.09 -9.81 -5.43
CA SER A 98 -15.55 -10.57 -6.60
C SER A 98 -16.88 -10.06 -7.17
N HIS A 99 -17.77 -9.57 -6.31
CA HIS A 99 -19.10 -9.05 -6.68
C HIS A 99 -19.13 -7.52 -6.89
N SER A 100 -17.99 -6.84 -6.76
CA SER A 100 -17.93 -5.36 -6.80
C SER A 100 -18.24 -4.74 -8.17
N ARG A 101 -18.20 -5.53 -9.24
CA ARG A 101 -18.32 -5.08 -10.64
C ARG A 101 -17.21 -4.09 -11.07
N ILE A 102 -16.12 -3.98 -10.28
CA ILE A 102 -14.97 -3.13 -10.59
C ILE A 102 -13.84 -4.04 -11.10
N PRO A 103 -13.41 -3.95 -12.38
CA PRO A 103 -12.44 -4.87 -12.96
C PRO A 103 -11.14 -4.96 -12.15
N ALA A 104 -10.59 -3.82 -11.73
CA ALA A 104 -9.36 -3.78 -10.92
C ALA A 104 -9.46 -4.55 -9.60
N PHE A 105 -10.63 -4.55 -8.94
CA PHE A 105 -10.84 -5.31 -7.71
C PHE A 105 -11.08 -6.81 -7.98
N ARG A 106 -11.59 -7.18 -9.14
CA ARG A 106 -11.67 -8.58 -9.57
C ARG A 106 -10.28 -9.16 -9.82
N ASP A 107 -9.39 -8.40 -10.47
CA ASP A 107 -8.00 -8.81 -10.67
C ASP A 107 -7.25 -8.91 -9.34
N LEU A 108 -7.52 -7.98 -8.41
CA LEU A 108 -6.97 -8.00 -7.07
C LEU A 108 -7.50 -9.18 -6.25
N TYR A 109 -8.78 -9.52 -6.38
CA TYR A 109 -9.38 -10.68 -5.76
C TYR A 109 -8.64 -11.97 -6.13
N GLU A 110 -8.36 -12.21 -7.42
CA GLU A 110 -7.63 -13.39 -7.88
C GLU A 110 -6.22 -13.47 -7.27
N LYS A 111 -5.53 -12.33 -7.18
CA LYS A 111 -4.20 -12.26 -6.57
C LYS A 111 -4.26 -12.57 -5.08
N ILE A 112 -5.16 -11.95 -4.33
CA ILE A 112 -5.30 -12.15 -2.88
C ILE A 112 -5.76 -13.57 -2.58
N LYS A 113 -6.70 -14.12 -3.33
CA LYS A 113 -7.17 -15.50 -3.20
C LYS A 113 -6.03 -16.50 -3.33
N ARG A 114 -5.14 -16.30 -4.32
CA ARG A 114 -3.96 -17.16 -4.54
C ARG A 114 -2.98 -17.11 -3.36
N HIS A 115 -2.85 -15.96 -2.70
CA HIS A 115 -1.91 -15.75 -1.60
C HIS A 115 -2.58 -15.74 -0.21
N LYS A 116 -3.82 -16.23 -0.10
CA LYS A 116 -4.59 -16.21 1.15
C LYS A 116 -3.80 -16.75 2.34
N GLU A 117 -3.23 -17.94 2.21
CA GLU A 117 -2.49 -18.59 3.29
C GLU A 117 -1.24 -17.81 3.69
N HIS A 118 -0.52 -17.25 2.73
CA HIS A 118 0.65 -16.41 3.01
C HIS A 118 0.29 -15.13 3.75
N ILE A 119 -0.85 -14.51 3.40
CA ILE A 119 -1.37 -13.32 4.10
C ILE A 119 -1.71 -13.65 5.54
N LEU A 120 -2.46 -14.73 5.78
CA LEU A 120 -2.81 -15.18 7.13
C LEU A 120 -1.58 -15.57 7.96
N ASN A 121 -0.60 -16.24 7.37
CA ASN A 121 0.67 -16.55 8.04
C ASN A 121 1.46 -15.27 8.37
N THR A 122 1.42 -14.27 7.52
CA THR A 122 2.07 -12.97 7.78
C THR A 122 1.45 -12.27 9.00
N ILE A 123 0.11 -12.30 9.10
CA ILE A 123 -0.64 -11.76 10.25
C ILE A 123 -0.30 -12.55 11.51
N ARG A 124 -0.32 -13.89 11.44
CA ARG A 124 0.01 -14.79 12.56
C ARG A 124 1.40 -14.57 13.12
N LEU A 125 2.37 -14.34 12.23
CA LEU A 125 3.77 -14.15 12.62
C LEU A 125 4.11 -12.68 12.94
N GLY A 126 3.18 -11.75 12.77
CA GLY A 126 3.39 -10.31 12.97
C GLY A 126 4.52 -9.76 12.09
N LEU A 127 4.70 -10.34 10.89
CA LEU A 127 5.77 -9.93 9.99
C LEU A 127 5.41 -8.61 9.30
N SER A 128 6.32 -7.65 9.39
CA SER A 128 6.19 -6.40 8.65
C SER A 128 7.23 -6.32 7.53
N ASN A 129 6.94 -5.52 6.53
CA ASN A 129 7.86 -5.24 5.42
C ASN A 129 9.13 -4.50 5.88
N ALA A 130 9.12 -3.92 7.09
CA ALA A 130 10.24 -3.16 7.65
C ALA A 130 11.56 -3.95 7.69
N ARG A 131 11.51 -5.27 7.91
CA ARG A 131 12.72 -6.13 7.88
C ARG A 131 13.33 -6.20 6.49
N ILE A 132 12.48 -6.32 5.46
CA ILE A 132 12.93 -6.35 4.05
C ILE A 132 13.47 -4.99 3.65
N GLU A 133 12.79 -3.90 4.04
CA GLU A 133 13.25 -2.53 3.79
C GLU A 133 14.59 -2.24 4.47
N ALA A 134 14.76 -2.66 5.72
CA ALA A 134 16.03 -2.53 6.44
C ALA A 134 17.16 -3.29 5.74
N THR A 135 16.91 -4.50 5.25
CA THR A 135 17.87 -5.29 4.49
C THR A 135 18.21 -4.63 3.14
N ASN A 136 17.21 -4.18 2.40
CA ASN A 136 17.41 -3.46 1.16
C ASN A 136 18.22 -2.18 1.34
N ASN A 137 18.00 -1.44 2.43
CA ASN A 137 18.77 -0.25 2.76
C ASN A 137 20.24 -0.59 3.07
N LYS A 138 20.52 -1.71 3.76
CA LYS A 138 21.88 -2.20 3.98
C LYS A 138 22.56 -2.54 2.66
N ILE A 139 21.87 -3.25 1.76
CA ILE A 139 22.41 -3.60 0.43
C ILE A 139 22.71 -2.34 -0.39
N LYS A 140 21.77 -1.38 -0.42
CA LYS A 140 22.01 -0.09 -1.09
C LYS A 140 23.23 0.66 -0.53
N LEU A 141 23.44 0.59 0.79
CA LEU A 141 24.60 1.19 1.43
C LEU A 141 25.91 0.49 1.02
N ILE A 142 25.92 -0.85 0.91
CA ILE A 142 27.07 -1.63 0.44
C ILE A 142 27.45 -1.20 -0.97
N ILE A 143 26.46 -1.12 -1.87
CA ILE A 143 26.68 -0.72 -3.28
C ILE A 143 27.27 0.70 -3.35
N ARG A 144 26.75 1.63 -2.55
CA ARG A 144 27.28 3.02 -2.49
C ARG A 144 28.72 3.07 -1.98
N LYS A 145 29.04 2.32 -0.93
CA LYS A 145 30.39 2.26 -0.35
C LYS A 145 31.40 1.61 -1.29
N ALA A 146 30.95 0.69 -2.12
CA ALA A 146 31.82 0.02 -3.09
C ALA A 146 32.05 0.85 -4.37
N TYR A 147 31.51 2.07 -4.47
CA TYR A 147 31.56 2.91 -5.67
C TYR A 147 31.14 2.19 -6.97
N GLY A 148 30.20 1.28 -6.85
CA GLY A 148 29.79 0.36 -7.88
C GLY A 148 30.40 -1.03 -7.72
N VAL A 149 29.75 -2.03 -8.27
CA VAL A 149 30.19 -3.43 -8.18
C VAL A 149 30.31 -4.00 -9.58
N ARG A 150 31.52 -4.38 -9.96
CA ARG A 150 31.80 -4.99 -11.27
C ARG A 150 31.23 -6.40 -11.40
N ASN A 151 31.26 -7.15 -10.30
CA ASN A 151 30.82 -8.54 -10.26
C ASN A 151 29.62 -8.68 -9.33
N ILE A 152 28.51 -9.15 -9.90
CA ILE A 152 27.25 -9.35 -9.16
C ILE A 152 27.45 -10.40 -8.05
N GLN A 153 28.27 -11.43 -8.27
CA GLN A 153 28.54 -12.44 -7.25
C GLN A 153 29.20 -11.84 -6.02
N ASN A 154 30.22 -11.01 -6.19
CA ASN A 154 30.88 -10.31 -5.08
C ASN A 154 29.88 -9.42 -4.31
N MET A 155 28.92 -8.80 -5.00
CA MET A 155 27.87 -8.01 -4.36
C MET A 155 26.96 -8.90 -3.51
N MET A 156 26.56 -10.06 -4.01
CA MET A 156 25.74 -11.03 -3.27
C MET A 156 26.48 -11.53 -2.03
N ASP A 157 27.74 -11.91 -2.17
CA ASP A 157 28.57 -12.40 -1.06
C ASP A 157 28.74 -11.32 0.02
N MET A 158 29.01 -10.08 -0.36
CA MET A 158 29.03 -8.94 0.56
C MET A 158 27.68 -8.70 1.23
N GLY A 159 26.59 -8.84 0.48
CA GLY A 159 25.23 -8.77 1.01
C GLY A 159 24.97 -9.84 2.07
N TYR A 160 25.35 -11.08 1.80
CA TYR A 160 25.24 -12.18 2.76
C TYR A 160 26.09 -11.92 4.02
N LEU A 161 27.32 -11.51 3.88
CA LEU A 161 28.21 -11.22 5.02
C LEU A 161 27.67 -10.10 5.91
N VAL A 162 27.19 -9.01 5.32
CA VAL A 162 26.71 -7.84 6.10
C VAL A 162 25.31 -8.05 6.69
N CYS A 163 24.46 -8.82 6.00
CA CYS A 163 23.09 -9.08 6.44
C CYS A 163 22.96 -10.32 7.32
N SER A 164 23.95 -11.21 7.31
CA SER A 164 24.00 -12.40 8.17
C SER A 164 24.39 -12.03 9.62
N LYS A 165 24.14 -12.96 10.53
CA LYS A 165 24.60 -12.86 11.93
C LYS A 165 26.00 -13.45 12.13
N ILE A 166 26.71 -13.76 11.05
CA ILE A 166 28.04 -14.37 11.12
C ILE A 166 29.01 -13.35 11.70
N GLN A 167 29.65 -13.72 12.78
CA GLN A 167 30.74 -12.94 13.38
C GLN A 167 32.07 -13.51 12.87
N LEU A 168 32.76 -12.75 12.02
CA LEU A 168 34.08 -13.13 11.56
C LEU A 168 35.10 -12.67 12.62
N PRO A 169 35.94 -13.55 13.17
CA PRO A 169 37.05 -13.17 14.02
C PRO A 169 38.08 -12.43 13.17
N LEU A 170 38.17 -11.14 13.34
CA LEU A 170 39.19 -10.33 12.68
C LEU A 170 40.48 -10.40 13.50
N PRO A 171 41.65 -10.72 12.88
CA PRO A 171 42.90 -11.01 13.60
C PRO A 171 43.41 -9.85 14.46
N ASN A 172 43.03 -8.61 14.18
CA ASN A 172 43.51 -7.42 14.89
C ASN A 172 42.40 -6.67 15.67
N ARG A 173 41.21 -7.26 15.88
CA ARG A 173 40.15 -6.60 16.60
C ARG A 173 39.96 -7.26 17.96
N LYS A 174 40.26 -6.52 19.03
CA LYS A 174 39.87 -6.95 20.38
C LYS A 174 38.34 -7.18 20.40
N PRO A 175 37.82 -8.32 20.91
CA PRO A 175 36.40 -8.57 20.99
C PRO A 175 35.76 -7.45 21.80
N LYS A 176 34.74 -6.80 21.24
CA LYS A 176 33.94 -5.86 22.03
C LYS A 176 33.28 -6.66 23.17
N PRO A 177 33.37 -6.18 24.43
CA PRO A 177 32.67 -6.82 25.53
C PRO A 177 31.18 -6.92 25.15
N ALA A 178 30.59 -8.09 25.38
CA ALA A 178 29.16 -8.28 25.18
C ALA A 178 28.42 -7.18 25.94
N LYS A 179 27.57 -6.41 25.26
CA LYS A 179 26.70 -5.45 25.93
C LYS A 179 25.88 -6.24 26.93
N ALA A 180 26.18 -6.06 28.24
CA ALA A 180 25.34 -6.58 29.32
C ALA A 180 23.91 -6.21 28.99
N GLY A 181 23.05 -7.22 28.83
CA GLY A 181 21.65 -7.02 28.50
C GLY A 181 21.05 -6.05 29.49
N SER A 182 20.54 -4.92 29.04
CA SER A 182 19.72 -4.06 29.87
C SER A 182 18.44 -4.82 30.20
N LEU A 183 18.46 -5.52 31.30
CA LEU A 183 17.27 -6.00 31.96
C LEU A 183 16.41 -4.77 32.28
N ARG A 184 15.48 -4.43 31.39
CA ARG A 184 14.38 -3.53 31.73
C ARG A 184 13.65 -4.17 32.92
N ARG A 185 13.97 -3.71 34.12
CA ARG A 185 13.19 -4.01 35.34
C ARG A 185 11.76 -3.55 35.05
N LYS A 186 10.86 -4.52 34.85
CA LYS A 186 9.42 -4.25 34.90
C LYS A 186 9.14 -3.77 36.34
N ALA A 187 8.73 -2.51 36.46
CA ALA A 187 8.23 -2.01 37.73
C ALA A 187 7.03 -2.87 38.18
N PRO A 188 6.92 -3.27 39.45
CA PRO A 188 5.78 -4.02 39.93
C PRO A 188 4.53 -3.14 39.86
N PHE A 189 3.48 -3.67 39.31
CA PHE A 189 2.13 -3.09 39.29
C PHE A 189 1.67 -3.00 40.76
N LEU A 190 1.59 -1.80 41.35
CA LEU A 190 0.93 -1.55 42.61
C LEU A 190 -0.56 -1.76 42.46
N THR A 191 -1.03 -2.90 42.91
CA THR A 191 -2.45 -3.13 43.17
C THR A 191 -2.86 -2.31 44.37
N HIS A 192 -3.59 -1.20 44.13
CA HIS A 192 -4.38 -0.56 45.20
C HIS A 192 -5.59 -1.45 45.44
N ARG A 193 -5.54 -2.14 46.59
CA ARG A 193 -6.69 -2.75 47.28
C ARG A 193 -6.99 -1.91 48.49
N ASP A 194 -8.23 -1.55 48.63
CA ASP A 194 -9.01 -1.28 49.82
C ASP A 194 -8.67 -0.05 50.70
N ALA A 195 -9.55 0.95 50.67
CA ALA A 195 -10.38 1.38 51.80
C ALA A 195 -11.51 2.29 51.31
#